data_47c7c94a094e3affa362bd5ea1fa20a6
#
_entry.id   47c7c94a094e3affa362bd5ea1fa20a6
#
_cell.length_a   1.000
_cell.length_b   1.000
_cell.length_c   1.000
_cell.angle_alpha   90.00
_cell.angle_beta   90.00
_cell.angle_gamma   90.00
#
_symmetry.space_group_name_H-M   'P 1'
#
loop_
_entity.id
_entity.type
_entity.pdbx_description
1 polymer ?
#
loop_
_entity_poly.entity_id
_entity_poly.type
_entity_poly.pdbx_seq_one_letter_code
_entity_poly.pdbx_strand_id
1 'polypeptide(L)'
;SCRLLKIGMGAGNKVFKQANVLRAMLLENSQDEDRTMWVLETNLDDCTGEMLGLTMEMLLDAGAADVWYTPIHMKKNRPAYMMSVLCRESSIEAMEEIILTQTTTIGIRRYPTERTVLERSEIQVETSYGPADVKMCAYKGRKFFYPEYESIRRICMEQGADFQTAYHQVRRKAEESRQD
;
A
#
# COMPACT_ATOMS: atom_id res chain seq x y z
N SER A 1 13.15 -3.13 15.51
CA SER A 1 13.34 -3.48 16.94
C SER A 1 12.54 -4.72 17.25
N CYS A 2 13.14 -5.67 18.02
CA CYS A 2 12.43 -6.87 18.43
C CYS A 2 11.89 -6.69 19.84
N ARG A 3 10.64 -7.08 20.07
CA ARG A 3 10.03 -7.16 21.40
C ARG A 3 10.20 -8.56 21.95
N LEU A 4 10.80 -8.69 23.13
CA LEU A 4 10.92 -9.97 23.83
C LEU A 4 9.55 -10.34 24.42
N LEU A 5 8.97 -11.46 23.95
CA LEU A 5 7.67 -11.94 24.43
C LEU A 5 7.82 -12.92 25.60
N LYS A 6 8.77 -13.85 25.52
CA LYS A 6 8.94 -14.91 26.51
C LYS A 6 10.38 -15.43 26.55
N ILE A 7 10.85 -15.76 27.75
CA ILE A 7 12.10 -16.48 27.96
C ILE A 7 11.80 -17.81 28.65
N GLY A 8 12.35 -18.89 28.12
CA GLY A 8 12.36 -20.20 28.72
C GLY A 8 13.80 -20.63 29.02
N MET A 9 14.02 -21.26 30.14
CA MET A 9 15.30 -21.90 30.50
C MET A 9 15.07 -23.38 30.84
N GLY A 10 15.92 -24.21 30.30
CA GLY A 10 15.93 -25.64 30.60
C GLY A 10 17.33 -26.10 31.02
N ALA A 11 17.44 -26.90 32.05
CA ALA A 11 18.69 -27.50 32.50
C ALA A 11 18.88 -28.86 31.81
N GLY A 12 20.10 -29.14 31.33
CA GLY A 12 20.46 -30.45 30.81
C GLY A 12 20.88 -31.40 31.94
N ASN A 13 20.69 -32.68 31.71
CA ASN A 13 20.99 -33.74 32.70
C ASN A 13 22.51 -34.08 32.84
N LYS A 14 23.37 -33.55 31.97
CA LYS A 14 24.80 -33.76 32.03
C LYS A 14 25.49 -32.72 32.89
N VAL A 15 26.36 -33.16 33.76
CA VAL A 15 27.14 -32.31 34.66
C VAL A 15 28.44 -31.88 33.95
N PHE A 16 28.60 -30.56 33.78
CA PHE A 16 29.80 -29.92 33.26
C PHE A 16 30.37 -28.93 34.29
N LYS A 17 31.62 -28.51 34.12
CA LYS A 17 32.22 -27.45 34.95
C LYS A 17 31.51 -26.11 34.77
N GLN A 18 30.78 -25.93 33.67
CA GLN A 18 29.96 -24.76 33.36
C GLN A 18 28.47 -25.14 33.38
N ALA A 19 27.59 -24.17 33.59
CA ALA A 19 26.17 -24.39 33.63
C ALA A 19 25.66 -24.96 32.28
N ASN A 20 25.04 -26.15 32.31
CA ASN A 20 24.46 -26.81 31.17
C ASN A 20 22.98 -26.40 31.05
N VAL A 21 22.74 -25.20 30.50
CA VAL A 21 21.41 -24.63 30.36
C VAL A 21 21.15 -24.19 28.93
N LEU A 22 19.94 -24.47 28.47
CA LEU A 22 19.40 -23.94 27.22
C LEU A 22 18.53 -22.71 27.53
N ARG A 23 18.77 -21.59 26.90
CA ARG A 23 17.92 -20.41 26.95
C ARG A 23 17.20 -20.30 25.61
N ALA A 24 15.88 -20.40 25.61
CA ALA A 24 15.04 -20.08 24.46
C ALA A 24 14.38 -18.71 24.64
N MET A 25 14.42 -17.88 23.63
CA MET A 25 13.77 -16.57 23.63
C MET A 25 12.77 -16.50 22.48
N LEU A 26 11.53 -16.16 22.80
CA LEU A 26 10.51 -15.83 21.80
C LEU A 26 10.52 -14.32 21.60
N LEU A 27 10.84 -13.91 20.39
CA LEU A 27 10.93 -12.51 20.01
C LEU A 27 9.81 -12.20 18.99
N GLU A 28 9.14 -11.09 19.19
CA GLU A 28 8.23 -10.51 18.20
C GLU A 28 8.99 -9.44 17.43
N ASN A 29 9.02 -9.57 16.10
CA ASN A 29 9.64 -8.56 15.26
C ASN A 29 8.60 -7.48 14.92
N SER A 30 8.70 -6.32 15.56
CA SER A 30 7.67 -5.28 15.51
C SER A 30 7.85 -4.25 14.40
N GLN A 31 8.73 -4.45 13.44
CA GLN A 31 9.09 -3.38 12.48
C GLN A 31 9.13 -3.74 11.00
N ASP A 32 8.97 -4.97 10.56
CA ASP A 32 9.21 -5.32 9.16
C ASP A 32 7.94 -5.66 8.32
N GLU A 33 6.79 -5.90 8.94
CA GLU A 33 5.57 -6.25 8.18
C GLU A 33 5.05 -5.12 7.28
N ASP A 34 5.34 -3.86 7.62
CA ASP A 34 4.88 -2.70 6.83
C ASP A 34 5.89 -2.22 5.77
N ARG A 35 7.12 -2.71 5.78
CA ARG A 35 8.17 -2.24 4.85
C ARG A 35 8.33 -3.12 3.63
N THR A 36 8.20 -4.43 3.80
CA THR A 36 8.32 -5.37 2.69
C THR A 36 6.96 -5.57 2.06
N MET A 37 6.88 -5.17 0.82
CA MET A 37 5.72 -5.42 -0.04
C MET A 37 6.13 -6.41 -1.13
N TRP A 38 5.14 -6.99 -1.77
CA TRP A 38 5.35 -7.88 -2.90
C TRP A 38 4.75 -7.26 -4.15
N VAL A 39 5.46 -7.39 -5.25
CA VAL A 39 4.94 -7.07 -6.57
C VAL A 39 4.64 -8.39 -7.28
N LEU A 40 3.41 -8.52 -7.74
CA LEU A 40 2.95 -9.60 -8.61
C LEU A 40 2.81 -9.04 -10.01
N GLU A 41 3.42 -9.70 -11.00
CA GLU A 41 3.37 -9.23 -12.39
C GLU A 41 2.97 -10.34 -13.35
N THR A 42 2.14 -9.98 -14.31
CA THR A 42 1.81 -10.86 -15.44
C THR A 42 1.62 -10.05 -16.72
N ASN A 43 1.91 -10.69 -17.86
CA ASN A 43 1.75 -10.09 -19.17
C ASN A 43 0.51 -10.65 -19.86
N LEU A 44 -0.34 -9.79 -20.40
CA LEU A 44 -1.66 -10.10 -20.94
C LEU A 44 -1.76 -9.55 -22.37
N ASP A 45 -1.80 -10.44 -23.38
CA ASP A 45 -1.86 -10.07 -24.80
C ASP A 45 -3.22 -10.39 -25.47
N ASP A 46 -4.16 -10.92 -24.69
CA ASP A 46 -5.48 -11.36 -25.15
C ASP A 46 -6.63 -11.03 -24.18
N CYS A 47 -6.40 -10.14 -23.19
CA CYS A 47 -7.45 -9.64 -22.30
C CYS A 47 -8.09 -8.38 -22.87
N THR A 48 -9.43 -8.26 -22.72
CA THR A 48 -10.15 -7.03 -23.06
C THR A 48 -9.97 -5.96 -21.97
N GLY A 49 -10.16 -4.69 -22.33
CA GLY A 49 -10.12 -3.59 -21.36
C GLY A 49 -11.15 -3.74 -20.24
N GLU A 50 -12.31 -4.34 -20.52
CA GLU A 50 -13.34 -4.60 -19.52
C GLU A 50 -12.90 -5.66 -18.50
N MET A 51 -12.27 -6.75 -18.96
CA MET A 51 -11.69 -7.76 -18.06
C MET A 51 -10.62 -7.14 -17.17
N LEU A 52 -9.73 -6.32 -17.74
CA LEU A 52 -8.68 -5.64 -16.99
C LEU A 52 -9.28 -4.66 -15.96
N GLY A 53 -10.31 -3.89 -16.32
CA GLY A 53 -11.00 -2.97 -15.41
C GLY A 53 -11.62 -3.69 -14.22
N LEU A 54 -12.42 -4.73 -14.48
CA LEU A 54 -13.03 -5.55 -13.42
C LEU A 54 -11.97 -6.20 -12.51
N THR A 55 -10.92 -6.75 -13.10
CA THR A 55 -9.84 -7.38 -12.33
C THR A 55 -9.16 -6.38 -11.39
N MET A 56 -8.91 -5.15 -11.85
CA MET A 56 -8.34 -4.08 -11.02
C MET A 56 -9.26 -3.76 -9.82
N GLU A 57 -10.55 -3.59 -10.04
CA GLU A 57 -11.52 -3.33 -8.98
C GLU A 57 -11.51 -4.46 -7.94
N MET A 58 -11.59 -5.72 -8.39
CA MET A 58 -11.57 -6.88 -7.49
C MET A 58 -10.27 -6.97 -6.66
N LEU A 59 -9.12 -6.68 -7.27
CA LEU A 59 -7.83 -6.69 -6.57
C LEU A 59 -7.75 -5.58 -5.51
N LEU A 60 -8.23 -4.37 -5.81
CA LEU A 60 -8.27 -3.26 -4.86
C LEU A 60 -9.23 -3.56 -3.70
N ASP A 61 -10.40 -4.10 -3.99
CA ASP A 61 -11.40 -4.52 -2.99
C ASP A 61 -10.88 -5.65 -2.09
N ALA A 62 -10.06 -6.55 -2.64
CA ALA A 62 -9.39 -7.61 -1.87
C ALA A 62 -8.18 -7.12 -1.06
N GLY A 63 -7.85 -5.83 -1.11
CA GLY A 63 -6.83 -5.20 -0.29
C GLY A 63 -5.45 -5.10 -0.94
N ALA A 64 -5.36 -5.13 -2.27
CA ALA A 64 -4.14 -4.70 -2.95
C ALA A 64 -3.80 -3.26 -2.56
N ALA A 65 -2.52 -2.99 -2.29
CA ALA A 65 -2.07 -1.65 -1.95
C ALA A 65 -2.03 -0.73 -3.17
N ASP A 66 -1.83 -1.31 -4.36
CA ASP A 66 -1.87 -0.61 -5.64
C ASP A 66 -2.00 -1.64 -6.78
N VAL A 67 -2.63 -1.23 -7.89
CA VAL A 67 -2.76 -2.01 -9.13
C VAL A 67 -2.59 -1.09 -10.31
N TRP A 68 -1.71 -1.44 -11.26
CA TRP A 68 -1.52 -0.64 -12.47
C TRP A 68 -1.24 -1.49 -13.69
N TYR A 69 -1.44 -0.91 -14.85
CA TYR A 69 -1.16 -1.50 -16.15
C TYR A 69 -0.08 -0.71 -16.88
N THR A 70 0.92 -1.43 -17.40
CA THR A 70 1.95 -0.87 -18.28
C THR A 70 1.78 -1.41 -19.68
N PRO A 71 1.58 -0.56 -20.71
CA PRO A 71 1.58 -1.01 -22.10
C PRO A 71 2.94 -1.60 -22.48
N ILE A 72 2.93 -2.79 -23.08
CA ILE A 72 4.13 -3.49 -23.53
C ILE A 72 3.94 -4.09 -24.92
N HIS A 73 5.01 -4.51 -25.56
CA HIS A 73 4.98 -5.39 -26.72
C HIS A 73 5.58 -6.75 -26.37
N MET A 74 4.86 -7.81 -26.69
CA MET A 74 5.28 -9.19 -26.46
C MET A 74 5.84 -9.82 -27.74
N LYS A 75 6.34 -11.07 -27.64
CA LYS A 75 6.75 -11.87 -28.79
C LYS A 75 5.68 -11.87 -29.89
N LYS A 76 6.10 -12.04 -31.14
CA LYS A 76 5.23 -11.93 -32.33
C LYS A 76 4.63 -10.53 -32.52
N ASN A 77 5.28 -9.49 -31.95
CA ASN A 77 4.88 -8.09 -32.06
C ASN A 77 3.44 -7.80 -31.61
N ARG A 78 2.98 -8.49 -30.54
CA ARG A 78 1.62 -8.30 -30.00
C ARG A 78 1.59 -7.14 -29.02
N PRO A 79 0.73 -6.13 -29.22
CA PRO A 79 0.42 -5.18 -28.16
C PRO A 79 -0.18 -5.91 -26.95
N ALA A 80 0.25 -5.52 -25.76
CA ALA A 80 -0.15 -6.18 -24.54
C ALA A 80 -0.08 -5.24 -23.34
N TYR A 81 -0.56 -5.70 -22.19
CA TYR A 81 -0.43 -5.02 -20.92
C TYR A 81 0.32 -5.89 -19.93
N MET A 82 1.27 -5.30 -19.21
CA MET A 82 1.78 -5.87 -17.99
C MET A 82 0.92 -5.37 -16.83
N MET A 83 0.21 -6.28 -16.17
CA MET A 83 -0.46 -6.02 -14.90
C MET A 83 0.56 -6.13 -13.79
N SER A 84 0.58 -5.15 -12.89
CA SER A 84 1.38 -5.15 -11.67
C SER A 84 0.48 -4.90 -10.47
N VAL A 85 0.64 -5.71 -9.42
CA VAL A 85 -0.13 -5.64 -8.18
C VAL A 85 0.82 -5.52 -7.02
N LEU A 86 0.68 -4.49 -6.22
CA LEU A 86 1.43 -4.30 -4.98
C LEU A 86 0.59 -4.79 -3.80
N CYS A 87 1.08 -5.76 -3.04
CA CYS A 87 0.35 -6.32 -1.91
C CYS A 87 1.27 -6.71 -0.74
N ARG A 88 0.67 -7.02 0.41
CA ARG A 88 1.39 -7.61 1.54
C ARG A 88 1.63 -9.11 1.28
N GLU A 89 2.64 -9.67 1.92
CA GLU A 89 2.93 -11.12 1.81
C GLU A 89 1.72 -11.98 2.17
N SER A 90 1.00 -11.60 3.22
CA SER A 90 -0.22 -12.31 3.67
C SER A 90 -1.37 -12.30 2.67
N SER A 91 -1.34 -11.43 1.66
CA SER A 91 -2.40 -11.29 0.66
C SER A 91 -2.04 -11.91 -0.70
N ILE A 92 -0.82 -12.44 -0.86
CA ILE A 92 -0.33 -12.97 -2.15
C ILE A 92 -1.29 -14.01 -2.72
N GLU A 93 -1.68 -15.00 -1.92
CA GLU A 93 -2.54 -16.10 -2.38
C GLU A 93 -3.89 -15.60 -2.91
N ALA A 94 -4.52 -14.67 -2.20
CA ALA A 94 -5.79 -14.07 -2.63
C ALA A 94 -5.63 -13.25 -3.92
N MET A 95 -4.52 -12.50 -4.05
CA MET A 95 -4.24 -11.74 -5.28
C MET A 95 -3.98 -12.68 -6.47
N GLU A 96 -3.18 -13.74 -6.27
CA GLU A 96 -2.91 -14.73 -7.32
C GLU A 96 -4.19 -15.45 -7.77
N GLU A 97 -5.10 -15.79 -6.86
CA GLU A 97 -6.39 -16.40 -7.18
C GLU A 97 -7.23 -15.48 -8.09
N ILE A 98 -7.34 -14.19 -7.75
CA ILE A 98 -8.07 -13.22 -8.57
C ILE A 98 -7.42 -13.09 -9.95
N ILE A 99 -6.11 -12.91 -10.03
CA ILE A 99 -5.39 -12.76 -11.30
C ILE A 99 -5.61 -13.98 -12.19
N LEU A 100 -5.45 -15.19 -11.66
CA LEU A 100 -5.57 -16.43 -12.43
C LEU A 100 -7.01 -16.76 -12.86
N THR A 101 -8.01 -16.30 -12.10
CA THR A 101 -9.42 -16.56 -12.41
C THR A 101 -10.07 -15.48 -13.27
N GLN A 102 -9.60 -14.25 -13.20
CA GLN A 102 -10.20 -13.11 -13.91
C GLN A 102 -9.43 -12.70 -15.16
N THR A 103 -8.27 -13.30 -15.44
CA THR A 103 -7.49 -13.01 -16.64
C THR A 103 -7.15 -14.28 -17.42
N THR A 104 -6.54 -14.11 -18.58
CA THR A 104 -6.08 -15.24 -19.43
C THR A 104 -4.67 -15.70 -19.07
N THR A 105 -4.03 -15.14 -18.05
CA THR A 105 -2.66 -15.51 -17.70
C THR A 105 -2.56 -16.94 -17.19
N ILE A 106 -1.43 -17.58 -17.51
CA ILE A 106 -1.07 -18.91 -17.02
C ILE A 106 0.10 -18.87 -16.03
N GLY A 107 0.58 -17.68 -15.68
CA GLY A 107 1.71 -17.56 -14.76
C GLY A 107 1.94 -16.13 -14.27
N ILE A 108 2.37 -16.03 -13.03
CA ILE A 108 2.63 -14.79 -12.32
C ILE A 108 4.09 -14.79 -11.88
N ARG A 109 4.79 -13.68 -12.10
CA ARG A 109 6.09 -13.39 -11.48
C ARG A 109 5.85 -12.66 -10.18
N ARG A 110 6.60 -12.99 -9.13
CA ARG A 110 6.53 -12.27 -7.87
C ARG A 110 7.91 -12.01 -7.29
N TYR A 111 8.08 -10.86 -6.67
CA TYR A 111 9.30 -10.49 -5.99
C TYR A 111 9.01 -9.50 -4.86
N PRO A 112 9.80 -9.57 -3.77
CA PRO A 112 9.68 -8.59 -2.69
C PRO A 112 10.23 -7.24 -3.14
N THR A 113 9.64 -6.16 -2.63
CA THR A 113 10.11 -4.80 -2.84
C THR A 113 10.07 -4.03 -1.52
N GLU A 114 11.09 -3.21 -1.30
CA GLU A 114 11.10 -2.26 -0.20
C GLU A 114 10.53 -0.92 -0.67
N ARG A 115 9.78 -0.25 0.20
CA ARG A 115 9.28 1.08 -0.08
C ARG A 115 9.61 2.05 1.06
N THR A 116 9.90 3.28 0.70
CA THR A 116 9.97 4.38 1.65
C THR A 116 8.61 5.09 1.67
N VAL A 117 7.97 5.12 2.82
CA VAL A 117 6.69 5.79 3.01
C VAL A 117 6.89 6.93 4.00
N LEU A 118 6.37 8.11 3.69
CA LEU A 118 6.37 9.24 4.60
C LEU A 118 5.41 8.96 5.77
N GLU A 119 5.74 9.46 6.94
CA GLU A 119 4.76 9.55 8.03
C GLU A 119 3.54 10.33 7.53
N ARG A 120 2.36 9.78 7.72
CA ARG A 120 1.11 10.35 7.25
C ARG A 120 0.04 10.36 8.34
N SER A 121 -0.77 11.41 8.34
CA SER A 121 -1.97 11.51 9.14
C SER A 121 -3.08 12.15 8.32
N GLU A 122 -4.32 11.88 8.68
CA GLU A 122 -5.49 12.51 8.12
C GLU A 122 -5.90 13.66 9.02
N ILE A 123 -6.21 14.79 8.42
CA ILE A 123 -6.73 15.98 9.11
C ILE A 123 -7.94 16.50 8.35
N GLN A 124 -8.87 17.13 9.07
CA GLN A 124 -9.99 17.81 8.47
C GLN A 124 -9.81 19.32 8.65
N VAL A 125 -10.12 20.08 7.61
CA VAL A 125 -10.05 21.56 7.63
C VAL A 125 -11.37 22.17 7.20
N GLU A 126 -11.74 23.25 7.87
CA GLU A 126 -12.92 24.04 7.51
C GLU A 126 -12.60 25.03 6.40
N THR A 127 -13.38 25.00 5.35
CA THR A 127 -13.24 25.91 4.19
C THR A 127 -14.54 26.66 3.94
N SER A 128 -14.55 27.65 3.03
CA SER A 128 -15.78 28.30 2.57
C SER A 128 -16.75 27.34 1.87
N TYR A 129 -16.28 26.14 1.50
CA TYR A 129 -17.06 25.05 0.90
C TYR A 129 -17.48 23.99 1.94
N GLY A 130 -17.27 24.25 3.24
CA GLY A 130 -17.47 23.30 4.34
C GLY A 130 -16.23 22.44 4.61
N PRO A 131 -16.37 21.37 5.42
CA PRO A 131 -15.26 20.52 5.84
C PRO A 131 -14.65 19.76 4.67
N ALA A 132 -13.32 19.63 4.67
CA ALA A 132 -12.59 18.87 3.68
C ALA A 132 -11.45 18.08 4.34
N ASP A 133 -11.29 16.84 3.93
CA ASP A 133 -10.25 15.95 4.42
C ASP A 133 -8.96 16.17 3.64
N VAL A 134 -7.85 16.17 4.38
CA VAL A 134 -6.52 16.43 3.84
C VAL A 134 -5.54 15.40 4.41
N LYS A 135 -4.80 14.75 3.55
CA LYS A 135 -3.67 13.93 3.94
C LYS A 135 -2.46 14.81 4.22
N MET A 136 -1.97 14.77 5.44
CA MET A 136 -0.73 15.43 5.84
C MET A 136 0.41 14.41 5.86
N CYS A 137 1.49 14.70 5.15
CA CYS A 137 2.72 13.91 5.19
C CYS A 137 3.84 14.71 5.83
N ALA A 138 4.77 14.03 6.51
CA ALA A 138 5.93 14.66 7.13
C ALA A 138 7.24 14.02 6.65
N TYR A 139 8.24 14.85 6.36
CA TYR A 139 9.60 14.42 6.02
C TYR A 139 10.64 15.45 6.48
N LYS A 140 11.56 15.02 7.32
CA LYS A 140 12.66 15.86 7.83
C LYS A 140 12.17 17.24 8.37
N GLY A 141 11.09 17.21 9.15
CA GLY A 141 10.51 18.42 9.74
C GLY A 141 9.65 19.28 8.80
N ARG A 142 9.57 18.94 7.53
CA ARG A 142 8.67 19.59 6.56
C ARG A 142 7.34 18.86 6.49
N LYS A 143 6.25 19.61 6.43
CA LYS A 143 4.89 19.08 6.26
C LYS A 143 4.39 19.35 4.84
N PHE A 144 3.67 18.40 4.28
CA PHE A 144 3.07 18.45 2.96
C PHE A 144 1.59 18.13 3.10
N PHE A 145 0.74 18.88 2.42
CA PHE A 145 -0.70 18.77 2.52
C PHE A 145 -1.30 18.43 1.16
N TYR A 146 -2.05 17.33 1.13
CA TYR A 146 -2.69 16.79 -0.06
C TYR A 146 -4.20 16.66 0.21
N PRO A 147 -5.03 17.58 -0.31
CA PRO A 147 -6.49 17.45 -0.24
C PRO A 147 -6.96 16.11 -0.79
N GLU A 148 -7.84 15.43 -0.08
CA GLU A 148 -8.37 14.14 -0.53
C GLU A 148 -9.32 14.34 -1.72
N TYR A 149 -9.19 13.47 -2.72
CA TYR A 149 -9.91 13.56 -3.99
C TYR A 149 -11.44 13.61 -3.77
N GLU A 150 -11.98 12.76 -2.90
CA GLU A 150 -13.43 12.71 -2.66
C GLU A 150 -13.96 14.03 -2.06
N SER A 151 -13.19 14.69 -1.18
CA SER A 151 -13.54 16.00 -0.67
C SER A 151 -13.57 17.08 -1.78
N ILE A 152 -12.56 17.07 -2.67
CA ILE A 152 -12.52 18.02 -3.79
C ILE A 152 -13.63 17.71 -4.80
N ARG A 153 -13.83 16.43 -5.14
CA ARG A 153 -14.91 15.99 -6.03
C ARG A 153 -16.29 16.44 -5.52
N ARG A 154 -16.56 16.22 -4.23
CA ARG A 154 -17.81 16.68 -3.59
C ARG A 154 -17.99 18.19 -3.73
N ILE A 155 -16.96 18.99 -3.43
CA ILE A 155 -17.00 20.45 -3.57
C ILE A 155 -17.32 20.85 -5.02
N CYS A 156 -16.66 20.24 -6.01
CA CYS A 156 -16.91 20.53 -7.41
C CYS A 156 -18.35 20.21 -7.82
N MET A 157 -18.86 19.04 -7.43
CA MET A 157 -20.18 18.59 -7.82
C MET A 157 -21.32 19.32 -7.12
N GLU A 158 -21.17 19.68 -5.85
CA GLU A 158 -22.22 20.33 -5.06
C GLU A 158 -22.23 21.86 -5.18
N GLN A 159 -21.08 22.46 -5.39
CA GLN A 159 -20.94 23.92 -5.37
C GLN A 159 -20.47 24.55 -6.69
N GLY A 160 -20.23 23.73 -7.70
CA GLY A 160 -19.84 24.19 -9.05
C GLY A 160 -18.46 24.84 -9.10
N ALA A 161 -17.61 24.61 -8.09
CA ALA A 161 -16.23 25.10 -8.11
C ALA A 161 -15.39 24.29 -9.10
N ASP A 162 -14.44 24.94 -9.77
CA ASP A 162 -13.46 24.19 -10.56
C ASP A 162 -12.46 23.47 -9.67
N PHE A 163 -11.94 22.33 -10.15
CA PHE A 163 -11.07 21.44 -9.36
C PHE A 163 -9.82 22.15 -8.82
N GLN A 164 -9.17 22.98 -9.62
CA GLN A 164 -7.93 23.66 -9.24
C GLN A 164 -8.19 24.66 -8.11
N THR A 165 -9.23 25.47 -8.25
CA THR A 165 -9.63 26.46 -7.23
C THR A 165 -9.97 25.78 -5.93
N ALA A 166 -10.81 24.72 -5.95
CA ALA A 166 -11.18 23.96 -4.77
C ALA A 166 -9.95 23.33 -4.10
N TYR A 167 -9.09 22.67 -4.88
CA TYR A 167 -7.87 22.03 -4.41
C TYR A 167 -6.92 23.02 -3.72
N HIS A 168 -6.63 24.15 -4.37
CA HIS A 168 -5.74 25.18 -3.81
C HIS A 168 -6.29 25.83 -2.55
N GLN A 169 -7.59 26.05 -2.49
CA GLN A 169 -8.23 26.64 -1.31
C GLN A 169 -8.18 25.70 -0.10
N VAL A 170 -8.52 24.41 -0.29
CA VAL A 170 -8.43 23.41 0.78
C VAL A 170 -6.99 23.25 1.25
N ARG A 171 -6.04 23.15 0.32
CA ARG A 171 -4.62 23.04 0.65
C ARG A 171 -4.12 24.24 1.45
N ARG A 172 -4.42 25.46 1.02
CA ARG A 172 -4.03 26.67 1.72
C ARG A 172 -4.59 26.70 3.15
N LYS A 173 -5.86 26.29 3.34
CA LYS A 173 -6.44 26.18 4.68
C LYS A 173 -5.72 25.18 5.57
N ALA A 174 -5.29 24.06 5.03
CA ALA A 174 -4.50 23.08 5.77
C ALA A 174 -3.11 23.61 6.16
N GLU A 175 -2.48 24.39 5.28
CA GLU A 175 -1.18 25.03 5.55
C GLU A 175 -1.31 26.12 6.64
N GLU A 176 -2.38 26.93 6.62
CA GLU A 176 -2.66 27.97 7.62
C GLU A 176 -2.96 27.39 9.02
N SER A 177 -3.77 26.33 9.10
CA SER A 177 -4.23 25.74 10.37
C SER A 177 -3.14 25.06 11.21
N ARG A 178 -1.93 24.94 10.71
CA ARG A 178 -0.80 24.23 11.34
C ARG A 178 0.47 25.06 11.48
N GLN A 179 0.35 26.40 11.38
CA GLN A 179 1.43 27.34 11.74
C GLN A 179 1.37 27.75 13.23
N ASP A 180 0.30 27.36 13.91
CA ASP A 180 0.10 27.46 15.38
C ASP A 180 0.38 26.07 16.03
#